data_50c00408940c26f75dd9d755135a34c0
#
_entry.id   50c00408940c26f75dd9d755135a34c0
#
_cell.length_a   1.000
_cell.length_b   1.000
_cell.length_c   1.000
_cell.angle_alpha   90.00
_cell.angle_beta   90.00
_cell.angle_gamma   90.00
#
_symmetry.space_group_name_H-M   'P 1'
#
loop_
_entity.id
_entity.type
_entity.pdbx_description
1 polymer ?
#
loop_
_entity_poly.entity_id
_entity_poly.type
_entity_poly.pdbx_seq_one_letter_code
_entity_poly.pdbx_strand_id
1 'polypeptide(L)'
;LGDVYKRQGYGCLSENEEFAEACAKNGVVFIGPPVTAIRAMGLKSESKKLMEKAGVPLTPGYHGDNQDAGFLRQQADAIGYPVLIKASAGGGGKGMRIAGNDAEAREGFQSSKNEAAASFGDDRIFIEKFVTQPRHIEIQVLADKHGNCVYLHERECSIQRRNQKVIEEAPSPFLDEATRKAMGEQACALAKAVGYTSAGTVEFIVDGNRNFYFLEMNTRLQVEHPVTELITGVDLVEQMIRVADGQPLPFQQSDLKINGWAMENRLYAEDPYRNFLPSIGRLPRYRPPVGGKT
;
A
#
# COMPACT_ATOMS: atom_id res chain seq x y z
N LEU A 1 -3.17 -27.12 6.13
CA LEU A 1 -2.98 -26.57 4.78
C LEU A 1 -3.55 -25.15 4.67
N GLY A 2 -4.74 -24.85 5.19
CA GLY A 2 -5.32 -23.50 5.13
C GLY A 2 -4.53 -22.45 5.91
N ASP A 3 -3.82 -22.82 6.95
CA ASP A 3 -2.99 -21.93 7.75
C ASP A 3 -1.69 -21.52 7.06
N VAL A 4 -1.11 -22.39 6.26
CA VAL A 4 0.09 -22.07 5.47
C VAL A 4 -0.24 -21.03 4.41
N TYR A 5 -1.38 -21.15 3.77
CA TYR A 5 -1.86 -20.20 2.77
C TYR A 5 -2.13 -18.79 3.36
N LYS A 6 -2.78 -18.71 4.53
CA LYS A 6 -3.03 -17.43 5.22
C LYS A 6 -1.76 -16.71 5.66
N ARG A 7 -0.67 -17.42 5.89
CA ARG A 7 0.62 -16.86 6.31
C ARG A 7 1.44 -16.27 5.18
N GLN A 8 1.12 -16.60 3.95
CA GLN A 8 1.89 -16.24 2.76
C GLN A 8 1.35 -15.03 2.01
N GLY A 9 0.08 -14.69 2.19
CA GLY A 9 -0.59 -13.62 1.48
C GLY A 9 -0.67 -12.33 2.30
N TYR A 10 -1.71 -12.22 3.07
CA TYR A 10 -2.13 -11.01 3.78
C TYR A 10 -2.50 -11.28 5.25
N GLY A 11 -1.70 -12.07 5.93
CA GLY A 11 -1.85 -12.35 7.36
C GLY A 11 -0.96 -11.46 8.24
N CYS A 12 -1.16 -11.49 9.56
CA CYS A 12 -0.42 -10.69 10.53
C CYS A 12 1.12 -10.83 10.47
N LEU A 13 1.63 -11.97 9.99
CA LEU A 13 3.05 -12.26 9.87
C LEU A 13 3.63 -12.01 8.47
N SER A 14 2.81 -11.59 7.50
CA SER A 14 3.24 -11.40 6.11
C SER A 14 4.29 -10.30 5.95
N GLU A 15 4.26 -9.29 6.81
CA GLU A 15 5.16 -8.13 6.83
C GLU A 15 5.98 -8.06 8.12
N ASN A 16 6.09 -9.18 8.83
CA ASN A 16 6.85 -9.26 10.08
C ASN A 16 8.28 -9.71 9.79
N GLU A 17 9.24 -8.80 10.03
CA GLU A 17 10.66 -9.06 9.77
C GLU A 17 11.23 -10.17 10.65
N GLU A 18 10.85 -10.23 11.93
CA GLU A 18 11.34 -11.25 12.88
C GLU A 18 10.87 -12.65 12.47
N PHE A 19 9.63 -12.76 11.97
CA PHE A 19 9.11 -14.02 11.46
C PHE A 19 9.86 -14.47 10.20
N ALA A 20 10.10 -13.57 9.25
CA ALA A 20 10.87 -13.88 8.04
C ALA A 20 12.32 -14.27 8.37
N GLU A 21 12.96 -13.59 9.32
CA GLU A 21 14.29 -13.98 9.84
C GLU A 21 14.27 -15.35 10.52
N ALA A 22 13.25 -15.63 11.34
CA ALA A 22 13.10 -16.91 12.00
C ALA A 22 12.96 -18.06 10.99
N CYS A 23 12.20 -17.85 9.91
CA CYS A 23 12.11 -18.81 8.81
C CYS A 23 13.50 -19.09 8.22
N ALA A 24 14.26 -18.05 7.87
CA ALA A 24 15.58 -18.19 7.28
C ALA A 24 16.56 -18.91 8.21
N LYS A 25 16.58 -18.56 9.50
CA LYS A 25 17.43 -19.19 10.54
C LYS A 25 17.14 -20.67 10.73
N ASN A 26 15.92 -21.11 10.47
CA ASN A 26 15.50 -22.51 10.60
C ASN A 26 15.44 -23.27 9.27
N GLY A 27 15.97 -22.73 8.18
CA GLY A 27 15.99 -23.38 6.87
C GLY A 27 14.60 -23.51 6.22
N VAL A 28 13.64 -22.69 6.65
CA VAL A 28 12.29 -22.64 6.09
C VAL A 28 12.23 -21.49 5.06
N VAL A 29 11.78 -21.81 3.84
CA VAL A 29 11.64 -20.81 2.79
C VAL A 29 10.43 -19.93 3.10
N PHE A 30 10.66 -18.63 3.27
CA PHE A 30 9.60 -17.65 3.37
C PHE A 30 9.12 -17.29 1.95
N ILE A 31 7.81 -17.51 1.67
CA ILE A 31 7.22 -17.14 0.38
C ILE A 31 6.78 -15.68 0.46
N GLY A 32 7.71 -14.79 0.19
CA GLY A 32 7.54 -13.34 0.33
C GLY A 32 8.84 -12.60 0.00
N PRO A 33 8.89 -11.28 0.26
CA PRO A 33 10.07 -10.47 0.01
C PRO A 33 11.18 -10.74 1.04
N PRO A 34 12.42 -10.32 0.74
CA PRO A 34 13.52 -10.44 1.69
C PRO A 34 13.30 -9.52 2.90
N VAL A 35 13.83 -9.94 4.05
CA VAL A 35 13.74 -9.20 5.33
C VAL A 35 14.18 -7.75 5.19
N THR A 36 15.22 -7.49 4.39
CA THR A 36 15.74 -6.13 4.14
C THR A 36 14.69 -5.23 3.49
N ALA A 37 13.88 -5.75 2.57
CA ALA A 37 12.81 -4.99 1.91
C ALA A 37 11.63 -4.76 2.87
N ILE A 38 11.26 -5.76 3.67
CA ILE A 38 10.23 -5.61 4.71
C ILE A 38 10.62 -4.48 5.67
N ARG A 39 11.86 -4.52 6.18
CA ARG A 39 12.39 -3.50 7.10
C ARG A 39 12.44 -2.11 6.48
N ALA A 40 12.94 -2.00 5.23
CA ALA A 40 13.05 -0.72 4.53
C ALA A 40 11.69 -0.03 4.31
N MET A 41 10.63 -0.82 4.12
CA MET A 41 9.27 -0.31 3.88
C MET A 41 8.41 -0.23 5.14
N GLY A 42 8.83 -0.83 6.25
CA GLY A 42 8.05 -0.90 7.50
C GLY A 42 7.87 0.44 8.21
N LEU A 43 8.80 1.39 8.05
CA LEU A 43 8.71 2.73 8.62
C LEU A 43 8.43 3.76 7.51
N LYS A 44 7.28 4.45 7.61
CA LYS A 44 6.84 5.41 6.57
C LYS A 44 7.82 6.56 6.33
N SER A 45 8.46 7.07 7.39
CA SER A 45 9.46 8.13 7.27
C SER A 45 10.73 7.64 6.55
N GLU A 46 11.20 6.44 6.87
CA GLU A 46 12.41 5.89 6.25
C GLU A 46 12.14 5.47 4.80
N SER A 47 10.98 4.87 4.53
CA SER A 47 10.59 4.52 3.16
C SER A 47 10.51 5.76 2.28
N LYS A 48 9.96 6.88 2.78
CA LYS A 48 9.90 8.14 2.03
C LYS A 48 11.27 8.75 1.78
N LYS A 49 12.17 8.78 2.76
CA LYS A 49 13.57 9.22 2.57
C LYS A 49 14.28 8.39 1.48
N LEU A 50 14.02 7.09 1.45
CA LEU A 50 14.58 6.20 0.44
C LEU A 50 13.99 6.49 -0.94
N MET A 51 12.67 6.73 -1.01
CA MET A 51 11.98 7.06 -2.26
C MET A 51 12.43 8.40 -2.84
N GLU A 52 12.63 9.41 -1.99
CA GLU A 52 13.18 10.69 -2.40
C GLU A 52 14.56 10.53 -3.07
N LYS A 53 15.45 9.72 -2.46
CA LYS A 53 16.76 9.40 -3.06
C LYS A 53 16.65 8.63 -4.37
N ALA A 54 15.63 7.81 -4.52
CA ALA A 54 15.35 7.05 -5.75
C ALA A 54 14.62 7.87 -6.82
N GLY A 55 14.33 9.16 -6.57
CA GLY A 55 13.64 10.05 -7.52
C GLY A 55 12.15 9.74 -7.69
N VAL A 56 11.54 9.05 -6.72
CA VAL A 56 10.10 8.76 -6.71
C VAL A 56 9.34 9.99 -6.23
N PRO A 57 8.31 10.48 -6.94
CA PRO A 57 7.51 11.61 -6.49
C PRO A 57 6.85 11.35 -5.16
N LEU A 58 7.14 12.20 -4.19
CA LEU A 58 6.48 12.21 -2.89
C LEU A 58 5.46 13.35 -2.85
N THR A 59 4.41 13.16 -2.05
CA THR A 59 3.55 14.29 -1.68
C THR A 59 4.41 15.38 -1.07
N PRO A 60 4.32 16.64 -1.56
CA PRO A 60 5.06 17.74 -0.98
C PRO A 60 4.90 17.77 0.54
N GLY A 61 5.98 17.73 1.28
CA GLY A 61 5.90 17.56 2.72
C GLY A 61 7.23 17.65 3.45
N TYR A 62 7.16 17.50 4.77
CA TYR A 62 8.31 17.42 5.65
C TYR A 62 8.33 16.09 6.39
N HIS A 63 9.38 15.31 6.19
CA HIS A 63 9.59 13.97 6.74
C HIS A 63 10.87 13.87 7.60
N GLY A 64 11.41 15.03 8.01
CA GLY A 64 12.67 15.11 8.74
C GLY A 64 12.53 14.87 10.25
N ASP A 65 13.67 14.86 10.93
CA ASP A 65 13.76 14.52 12.35
C ASP A 65 13.53 15.71 13.30
N ASN A 66 13.49 16.97 12.78
CA ASN A 66 13.21 18.13 13.60
C ASN A 66 11.71 18.17 13.95
N GLN A 67 11.41 17.96 15.23
CA GLN A 67 10.05 17.89 15.77
C GLN A 67 9.65 19.14 16.58
N ASP A 68 10.44 20.24 16.46
CA ASP A 68 10.11 21.53 17.07
C ASP A 68 8.81 22.10 16.48
N ALA A 69 7.89 22.53 17.34
CA ALA A 69 6.57 23.00 16.91
C ALA A 69 6.63 24.25 16.03
N GLY A 70 7.57 25.16 16.31
CA GLY A 70 7.78 26.37 15.50
C GLY A 70 8.32 26.05 14.11
N PHE A 71 9.24 25.09 14.03
CA PHE A 71 9.78 24.59 12.78
C PHE A 71 8.73 23.85 11.94
N LEU A 72 7.96 22.95 12.56
CA LEU A 72 6.88 22.21 11.89
C LEU A 72 5.82 23.17 11.32
N ARG A 73 5.52 24.25 12.03
CA ARG A 73 4.66 25.32 11.53
C ARG A 73 5.20 25.95 10.26
N GLN A 74 6.48 26.35 10.26
CA GLN A 74 7.13 26.94 9.07
C GLN A 74 7.06 25.98 7.87
N GLN A 75 7.21 24.68 8.12
CA GLN A 75 7.06 23.66 7.08
C GLN A 75 5.62 23.60 6.55
N ALA A 76 4.62 23.63 7.43
CA ALA A 76 3.21 23.63 7.02
C ALA A 76 2.86 24.87 6.19
N ASP A 77 3.36 26.05 6.58
CA ASP A 77 3.20 27.31 5.83
C ASP A 77 3.86 27.22 4.44
N ALA A 78 5.07 26.66 4.36
CA ALA A 78 5.79 26.48 3.10
C ALA A 78 5.10 25.48 2.14
N ILE A 79 4.53 24.38 2.67
CA ILE A 79 3.76 23.37 1.91
C ILE A 79 2.44 23.99 1.42
N GLY A 80 1.86 24.91 2.20
CA GLY A 80 0.57 25.53 1.94
C GLY A 80 -0.61 24.65 2.38
N TYR A 81 -1.57 25.28 3.06
CA TYR A 81 -2.77 24.60 3.56
C TYR A 81 -3.74 24.19 2.43
N PRO A 82 -4.58 23.15 2.63
CA PRO A 82 -4.58 22.28 3.79
C PRO A 82 -3.40 21.31 3.82
N VAL A 83 -2.96 20.95 5.04
CA VAL A 83 -1.91 19.95 5.27
C VAL A 83 -2.45 18.76 6.04
N LEU A 84 -1.81 17.60 5.86
CA LEU A 84 -2.09 16.37 6.57
C LEU A 84 -0.93 16.08 7.53
N ILE A 85 -1.24 16.01 8.80
CA ILE A 85 -0.31 15.67 9.88
C ILE A 85 -0.47 14.17 10.14
N LYS A 86 0.63 13.43 10.21
CA LYS A 86 0.63 11.97 10.38
C LYS A 86 1.65 11.52 11.42
N ALA A 87 1.32 10.49 12.19
CA ALA A 87 2.31 9.76 12.98
C ALA A 87 3.34 9.07 12.07
N SER A 88 4.62 9.13 12.43
CA SER A 88 5.72 8.46 11.72
C SER A 88 5.60 6.93 11.83
N ALA A 89 5.30 6.44 13.03
CA ALA A 89 5.00 5.05 13.28
C ALA A 89 3.49 4.83 13.22
N GLY A 90 3.05 3.74 12.59
CA GLY A 90 1.64 3.34 12.62
C GLY A 90 0.91 3.34 11.27
N GLY A 91 -0.31 2.83 11.30
CA GLY A 91 -1.18 2.65 10.14
C GLY A 91 -2.67 2.77 10.50
N GLY A 92 -3.55 2.57 9.50
CA GLY A 92 -5.00 2.57 9.73
C GLY A 92 -5.60 3.92 10.11
N GLY A 93 -4.93 5.04 9.78
CA GLY A 93 -5.45 6.40 10.01
C GLY A 93 -5.31 6.91 11.44
N LYS A 94 -4.70 6.18 12.37
CA LYS A 94 -4.41 6.66 13.72
C LYS A 94 -3.31 7.71 13.71
N GLY A 95 -3.45 8.76 14.51
CA GLY A 95 -2.50 9.88 14.57
C GLY A 95 -2.53 10.76 13.34
N MET A 96 -3.61 10.74 12.55
CA MET A 96 -3.79 11.60 11.38
C MET A 96 -4.74 12.77 11.68
N ARG A 97 -4.34 13.98 11.25
CA ARG A 97 -5.16 15.20 11.36
C ARG A 97 -5.01 16.05 10.10
N ILE A 98 -6.12 16.55 9.60
CA ILE A 98 -6.11 17.56 8.53
C ILE A 98 -6.15 18.93 9.20
N ALA A 99 -5.33 19.85 8.73
CA ALA A 99 -5.30 21.23 9.17
C ALA A 99 -5.47 22.15 7.96
N GLY A 100 -6.53 22.97 7.98
CA GLY A 100 -6.85 23.95 6.94
C GLY A 100 -6.16 25.31 7.12
N ASN A 101 -5.54 25.53 8.27
CA ASN A 101 -4.88 26.78 8.63
C ASN A 101 -3.85 26.58 9.76
N ASP A 102 -3.10 27.63 10.11
CA ASP A 102 -2.07 27.62 11.15
C ASP A 102 -2.61 27.25 12.54
N ALA A 103 -3.77 27.72 12.93
CA ALA A 103 -4.34 27.45 14.24
C ALA A 103 -4.67 25.94 14.38
N GLU A 104 -5.32 25.38 13.38
CA GLU A 104 -5.64 23.95 13.33
C GLU A 104 -4.36 23.09 13.27
N ALA A 105 -3.31 23.55 12.58
CA ALA A 105 -2.04 22.84 12.51
C ALA A 105 -1.37 22.75 13.89
N ARG A 106 -1.34 23.81 14.68
CA ARG A 106 -0.77 23.80 16.03
C ARG A 106 -1.47 22.80 16.95
N GLU A 107 -2.79 22.83 16.95
CA GLU A 107 -3.59 21.87 17.73
C GLU A 107 -3.38 20.43 17.23
N GLY A 108 -3.35 20.28 15.91
CA GLY A 108 -3.10 19.02 15.23
C GLY A 108 -1.76 18.39 15.56
N PHE A 109 -0.68 19.18 15.65
CA PHE A 109 0.65 18.68 16.01
C PHE A 109 0.65 18.07 17.40
N GLN A 110 0.12 18.80 18.39
CA GLN A 110 0.12 18.30 19.77
C GLN A 110 -0.76 17.06 19.92
N SER A 111 -1.96 17.08 19.32
CA SER A 111 -2.88 15.94 19.42
C SER A 111 -2.36 14.70 18.69
N SER A 112 -1.74 14.87 17.53
CA SER A 112 -1.13 13.76 16.76
C SER A 112 0.07 13.15 17.49
N LYS A 113 0.93 13.98 18.10
CA LYS A 113 2.05 13.51 18.93
C LYS A 113 1.57 12.68 20.12
N ASN A 114 0.59 13.18 20.83
CA ASN A 114 0.03 12.49 22.02
C ASN A 114 -0.58 11.12 21.62
N GLU A 115 -1.33 11.09 20.53
CA GLU A 115 -1.92 9.85 20.01
C GLU A 115 -0.86 8.87 19.51
N ALA A 116 0.17 9.36 18.83
CA ALA A 116 1.28 8.56 18.32
C ALA A 116 2.07 7.92 19.47
N ALA A 117 2.43 8.71 20.49
CA ALA A 117 3.11 8.23 21.70
C ALA A 117 2.29 7.13 22.40
N ALA A 118 0.99 7.37 22.61
CA ALA A 118 0.11 6.44 23.31
C ALA A 118 -0.14 5.13 22.53
N SER A 119 -0.22 5.22 21.20
CA SER A 119 -0.58 4.07 20.35
C SER A 119 0.62 3.27 19.84
N PHE A 120 1.78 3.92 19.66
CA PHE A 120 2.93 3.35 18.96
C PHE A 120 4.25 3.48 19.73
N GLY A 121 4.26 4.22 20.87
CA GLY A 121 5.48 4.46 21.63
C GLY A 121 6.49 5.41 20.96
N ASP A 122 6.11 6.06 19.86
CA ASP A 122 6.91 7.01 19.10
C ASP A 122 6.04 8.25 18.79
N ASP A 123 6.45 9.43 19.26
CA ASP A 123 5.69 10.68 19.12
C ASP A 123 6.03 11.46 17.85
N ARG A 124 6.95 10.97 17.01
CA ARG A 124 7.34 11.65 15.78
C ARG A 124 6.18 11.73 14.80
N ILE A 125 6.05 12.92 14.23
CA ILE A 125 5.06 13.22 13.20
C ILE A 125 5.75 13.75 11.94
N PHE A 126 5.06 13.65 10.82
CA PHE A 126 5.43 14.32 9.58
C PHE A 126 4.23 15.05 8.99
N ILE A 127 4.50 15.97 8.07
CA ILE A 127 3.49 16.86 7.49
C ILE A 127 3.55 16.72 5.98
N GLU A 128 2.39 16.60 5.35
CA GLU A 128 2.27 16.52 3.90
C GLU A 128 1.18 17.45 3.38
N LYS A 129 1.28 17.85 2.12
CA LYS A 129 0.16 18.49 1.43
C LYS A 129 -1.06 17.56 1.46
N PHE A 130 -2.20 18.09 1.90
CA PHE A 130 -3.44 17.35 1.77
C PHE A 130 -3.97 17.47 0.34
N VAL A 131 -4.03 16.36 -0.37
CA VAL A 131 -4.58 16.28 -1.72
C VAL A 131 -6.10 16.21 -1.60
N THR A 132 -6.78 17.20 -2.16
CA THR A 132 -8.25 17.21 -2.19
C THR A 132 -8.78 16.30 -3.30
N GLN A 133 -9.86 15.56 -3.05
CA GLN A 133 -10.44 14.59 -3.98
C GLN A 133 -9.42 13.58 -4.53
N PRO A 134 -8.64 12.93 -3.66
CA PRO A 134 -7.59 12.01 -4.09
C PRO A 134 -8.21 10.75 -4.72
N ARG A 135 -7.52 10.20 -5.72
CA ARG A 135 -7.67 8.81 -6.12
C ARG A 135 -6.62 7.96 -5.42
N HIS A 136 -7.03 6.84 -4.89
CA HIS A 136 -6.14 5.81 -4.37
C HIS A 136 -5.93 4.77 -5.46
N ILE A 137 -4.78 4.83 -6.09
CA ILE A 137 -4.43 3.92 -7.19
C ILE A 137 -3.14 3.21 -6.83
N GLU A 138 -3.09 1.94 -7.06
CA GLU A 138 -1.96 1.11 -6.68
C GLU A 138 -1.45 0.26 -7.84
N ILE A 139 -0.16 0.02 -7.85
CA ILE A 139 0.52 -0.78 -8.87
C ILE A 139 0.95 -2.11 -8.29
N GLN A 140 0.50 -3.20 -8.89
CA GLN A 140 0.99 -4.53 -8.58
C GLN A 140 2.37 -4.72 -9.16
N VAL A 141 3.36 -5.03 -8.35
CA VAL A 141 4.70 -5.43 -8.82
C VAL A 141 4.95 -6.91 -8.54
N LEU A 142 5.79 -7.51 -9.37
CA LEU A 142 6.29 -8.86 -9.20
C LEU A 142 7.75 -8.89 -9.59
N ALA A 143 8.61 -9.38 -8.71
CA ALA A 143 10.04 -9.42 -8.93
C ALA A 143 10.64 -10.78 -8.53
N ASP A 144 11.68 -11.20 -9.23
CA ASP A 144 12.40 -12.44 -8.96
C ASP A 144 13.80 -12.19 -8.37
N LYS A 145 14.48 -13.28 -8.04
CA LYS A 145 15.85 -13.25 -7.48
C LYS A 145 16.93 -13.03 -8.55
N HIS A 146 16.54 -12.94 -9.83
CA HIS A 146 17.44 -12.78 -10.99
C HIS A 146 17.52 -11.34 -11.49
N GLY A 147 16.81 -10.40 -10.80
CA GLY A 147 16.79 -8.97 -11.14
C GLY A 147 15.66 -8.57 -12.09
N ASN A 148 14.80 -9.51 -12.48
CA ASN A 148 13.61 -9.18 -13.27
C ASN A 148 12.56 -8.58 -12.33
N CYS A 149 11.94 -7.49 -12.77
CA CYS A 149 10.84 -6.84 -12.07
C CYS A 149 9.88 -6.27 -13.10
N VAL A 150 8.62 -6.64 -12.96
CA VAL A 150 7.51 -6.19 -13.82
C VAL A 150 6.39 -5.59 -13.00
N TYR A 151 5.58 -4.73 -13.62
CA TYR A 151 4.32 -4.28 -13.07
C TYR A 151 3.14 -4.91 -13.82
N LEU A 152 2.11 -5.31 -13.07
CA LEU A 152 0.91 -5.97 -13.60
C LEU A 152 -0.27 -4.99 -13.64
N HIS A 153 0.01 -3.79 -14.09
CA HIS A 153 -0.93 -2.67 -14.15
C HIS A 153 -1.47 -2.24 -12.79
N GLU A 154 -2.47 -1.37 -12.82
CA GLU A 154 -3.02 -0.74 -11.63
C GLU A 154 -4.35 -1.33 -11.19
N ARG A 155 -4.67 -1.05 -9.92
CA ARG A 155 -6.00 -1.17 -9.34
C ARG A 155 -6.47 0.20 -8.85
N GLU A 156 -7.73 0.52 -9.09
CA GLU A 156 -8.44 1.68 -8.54
C GLU A 156 -9.09 1.28 -7.22
N CYS A 157 -8.67 1.87 -6.13
CA CYS A 157 -9.10 1.53 -4.78
C CYS A 157 -9.68 2.73 -4.01
N SER A 158 -10.21 3.73 -4.71
CA SER A 158 -10.70 4.98 -4.09
C SER A 158 -12.01 4.81 -3.30
N ILE A 159 -12.78 3.74 -3.56
CA ILE A 159 -14.02 3.49 -2.83
C ILE A 159 -13.68 2.82 -1.51
N GLN A 160 -13.62 3.66 -0.48
CA GLN A 160 -13.20 3.27 0.87
C GLN A 160 -14.18 3.77 1.92
N ARG A 161 -14.22 3.06 3.04
CA ARG A 161 -14.89 3.51 4.25
C ARG A 161 -13.89 3.55 5.41
N ARG A 162 -13.62 4.74 5.95
CA ARG A 162 -12.63 4.93 7.04
C ARG A 162 -11.26 4.35 6.71
N ASN A 163 -10.75 4.65 5.51
CA ASN A 163 -9.48 4.13 4.95
C ASN A 163 -9.46 2.61 4.73
N GLN A 164 -10.60 1.95 4.76
CA GLN A 164 -10.73 0.54 4.42
C GLN A 164 -11.31 0.41 3.01
N LYS A 165 -10.60 -0.26 2.13
CA LYS A 165 -11.04 -0.55 0.76
C LYS A 165 -12.35 -1.37 0.80
N VAL A 166 -13.30 -1.06 -0.07
CA VAL A 166 -14.62 -1.71 -0.14
C VAL A 166 -14.89 -2.24 -1.54
N ILE A 167 -14.54 -1.47 -2.56
CA ILE A 167 -14.65 -1.86 -3.97
C ILE A 167 -13.32 -1.55 -4.63
N GLU A 168 -12.78 -2.53 -5.34
CA GLU A 168 -11.56 -2.45 -6.12
C GLU A 168 -11.88 -2.76 -7.58
N GLU A 169 -11.24 -2.05 -8.49
CA GLU A 169 -11.47 -2.13 -9.92
C GLU A 169 -10.14 -2.13 -10.69
N ALA A 170 -10.04 -2.93 -11.73
CA ALA A 170 -8.89 -2.95 -12.63
C ALA A 170 -9.34 -3.11 -14.08
N PRO A 171 -8.78 -2.30 -15.02
CA PRO A 171 -7.90 -1.15 -14.80
C PRO A 171 -8.65 0.06 -14.20
N SER A 172 -7.93 1.11 -13.82
CA SER A 172 -8.56 2.36 -13.36
C SER A 172 -9.22 3.09 -14.55
N PRO A 173 -10.50 3.50 -14.42
CA PRO A 173 -11.16 4.33 -15.42
C PRO A 173 -10.63 5.77 -15.49
N PHE A 174 -9.82 6.15 -14.52
CA PHE A 174 -9.28 7.50 -14.39
C PHE A 174 -7.94 7.70 -15.10
N LEU A 175 -7.08 6.66 -15.14
CA LEU A 175 -5.75 6.76 -15.73
C LEU A 175 -5.78 6.65 -17.25
N ASP A 176 -4.96 7.48 -17.89
CA ASP A 176 -4.55 7.24 -19.27
C ASP A 176 -3.34 6.31 -19.35
N GLU A 177 -3.01 5.86 -20.55
CA GLU A 177 -1.91 4.90 -20.77
C GLU A 177 -0.54 5.48 -20.37
N ALA A 178 -0.33 6.77 -20.60
CA ALA A 178 0.93 7.43 -20.28
C ALA A 178 1.16 7.48 -18.76
N THR A 179 0.13 7.84 -17.99
CA THR A 179 0.19 7.87 -16.52
C THR A 179 0.33 6.47 -15.95
N ARG A 180 -0.43 5.49 -16.46
CA ARG A 180 -0.31 4.07 -16.07
C ARG A 180 1.11 3.55 -16.24
N LYS A 181 1.71 3.82 -17.41
CA LYS A 181 3.08 3.43 -17.70
C LYS A 181 4.08 4.09 -16.75
N ALA A 182 3.97 5.40 -16.55
CA ALA A 182 4.86 6.15 -15.66
C ALA A 182 4.78 5.65 -14.22
N MET A 183 3.58 5.39 -13.69
CA MET A 183 3.38 4.80 -12.36
C MET A 183 3.98 3.39 -12.28
N GLY A 184 3.76 2.56 -13.29
CA GLY A 184 4.30 1.20 -13.35
C GLY A 184 5.84 1.18 -13.36
N GLU A 185 6.46 2.00 -14.19
CA GLU A 185 7.92 2.12 -14.27
C GLU A 185 8.52 2.60 -12.94
N GLN A 186 7.84 3.55 -12.29
CA GLN A 186 8.25 4.03 -10.97
C GLN A 186 8.10 2.99 -9.88
N ALA A 187 7.02 2.21 -9.87
CA ALA A 187 6.84 1.12 -8.94
C ALA A 187 7.92 0.04 -9.09
N CYS A 188 8.32 -0.29 -10.32
CA CYS A 188 9.44 -1.19 -10.58
C CYS A 188 10.78 -0.61 -10.13
N ALA A 189 11.04 0.68 -10.37
CA ALA A 189 12.26 1.35 -9.91
C ALA A 189 12.37 1.32 -8.39
N LEU A 190 11.26 1.57 -7.68
CA LEU A 190 11.16 1.47 -6.24
C LEU A 190 11.47 0.05 -5.75
N ALA A 191 10.80 -0.95 -6.32
CA ALA A 191 11.03 -2.35 -5.95
C ALA A 191 12.50 -2.75 -6.13
N LYS A 192 13.13 -2.36 -7.23
CA LYS A 192 14.56 -2.59 -7.47
C LYS A 192 15.47 -1.88 -6.47
N ALA A 193 15.15 -0.64 -6.10
CA ALA A 193 15.95 0.14 -5.15
C ALA A 193 16.03 -0.51 -3.76
N VAL A 194 15.02 -1.30 -3.36
CA VAL A 194 14.99 -2.02 -2.08
C VAL A 194 15.36 -3.51 -2.21
N GLY A 195 15.76 -3.95 -3.41
CA GLY A 195 16.07 -5.36 -3.66
C GLY A 195 14.87 -6.28 -3.48
N TYR A 196 13.67 -5.82 -3.86
CA TYR A 196 12.42 -6.53 -3.69
C TYR A 196 12.36 -7.80 -4.53
N THR A 197 11.81 -8.86 -3.95
CA THR A 197 11.42 -10.09 -4.66
C THR A 197 10.02 -10.51 -4.21
N SER A 198 9.33 -11.34 -5.01
CA SER A 198 7.94 -11.75 -4.78
C SER A 198 6.92 -10.70 -5.24
N ALA A 199 5.63 -10.94 -4.93
CA ALA A 199 4.57 -9.97 -5.20
C ALA A 199 4.53 -8.88 -4.14
N GLY A 200 4.34 -7.64 -4.57
CA GLY A 200 4.16 -6.47 -3.71
C GLY A 200 3.32 -5.41 -4.39
N THR A 201 2.87 -4.43 -3.65
CA THR A 201 2.01 -3.38 -4.18
C THR A 201 2.52 -2.02 -3.76
N VAL A 202 2.68 -1.13 -4.73
CA VAL A 202 3.03 0.27 -4.51
C VAL A 202 1.78 1.11 -4.60
N GLU A 203 1.42 1.76 -3.50
CA GLU A 203 0.24 2.61 -3.40
C GLU A 203 0.58 4.06 -3.68
N PHE A 204 -0.29 4.73 -4.43
CA PHE A 204 -0.16 6.13 -4.82
C PHE A 204 -1.43 6.91 -4.52
N ILE A 205 -1.25 8.18 -4.19
CA ILE A 205 -2.31 9.19 -4.23
C ILE A 205 -2.21 9.91 -5.58
N VAL A 206 -3.29 9.97 -6.32
CA VAL A 206 -3.37 10.64 -7.62
C VAL A 206 -4.36 11.78 -7.53
N ASP A 207 -3.93 12.99 -7.93
CA ASP A 207 -4.79 14.17 -7.94
C ASP A 207 -5.65 14.27 -9.21
N GLY A 208 -6.53 15.27 -9.26
CA GLY A 208 -7.42 15.51 -10.41
C GLY A 208 -6.70 15.79 -11.74
N ASN A 209 -5.43 16.17 -11.70
CA ASN A 209 -4.58 16.44 -12.87
C ASN A 209 -3.72 15.21 -13.25
N ARG A 210 -3.91 14.08 -12.59
CA ARG A 210 -3.13 12.85 -12.73
C ARG A 210 -1.68 12.97 -12.26
N ASN A 211 -1.35 13.96 -11.43
CA ASN A 211 -0.09 13.91 -10.70
C ASN A 211 -0.21 12.82 -9.63
N PHE A 212 0.80 11.98 -9.54
CA PHE A 212 0.79 10.87 -8.61
C PHE A 212 1.96 10.95 -7.64
N TYR A 213 1.70 10.54 -6.40
CA TYR A 213 2.64 10.64 -5.28
C TYR A 213 2.66 9.33 -4.53
N PHE A 214 3.85 8.86 -4.20
CA PHE A 214 4.03 7.65 -3.41
C PHE A 214 3.37 7.77 -2.03
N LEU A 215 2.57 6.78 -1.67
CA LEU A 215 1.94 6.68 -0.37
C LEU A 215 2.67 5.69 0.53
N GLU A 216 2.70 4.42 0.13
CA GLU A 216 3.39 3.33 0.83
C GLU A 216 3.60 2.13 -0.11
N MET A 217 4.41 1.17 0.33
CA MET A 217 4.54 -0.12 -0.33
C MET A 217 4.09 -1.22 0.64
N ASN A 218 3.12 -2.01 0.22
CA ASN A 218 2.74 -3.22 0.92
C ASN A 218 3.64 -4.37 0.45
N THR A 219 4.46 -4.88 1.36
CA THR A 219 5.46 -5.91 1.09
C THR A 219 4.88 -7.32 1.18
N ARG A 220 3.70 -7.50 0.61
CA ARG A 220 2.90 -8.72 0.63
C ARG A 220 1.90 -8.76 -0.51
N LEU A 221 1.30 -9.92 -0.71
CA LEU A 221 0.09 -10.02 -1.53
C LEU A 221 -1.07 -9.30 -0.84
N GLN A 222 -1.90 -8.61 -1.59
CA GLN A 222 -3.09 -7.93 -1.09
C GLN A 222 -4.37 -8.72 -1.36
N VAL A 223 -5.44 -8.41 -0.60
CA VAL A 223 -6.75 -9.05 -0.77
C VAL A 223 -7.26 -8.87 -2.19
N GLU A 224 -7.10 -7.69 -2.74
CA GLU A 224 -7.56 -7.21 -4.05
C GLU A 224 -6.73 -7.72 -5.25
N HIS A 225 -5.78 -8.64 -5.05
CA HIS A 225 -5.00 -9.21 -6.15
C HIS A 225 -5.84 -9.90 -7.25
N PRO A 226 -7.04 -10.46 -6.97
CA PRO A 226 -7.81 -11.18 -7.98
C PRO A 226 -8.20 -10.31 -9.18
N VAL A 227 -8.46 -9.00 -9.01
CA VAL A 227 -8.79 -8.14 -10.14
C VAL A 227 -7.61 -7.96 -11.10
N THR A 228 -6.38 -7.97 -10.57
CA THR A 228 -5.15 -7.97 -11.38
C THR A 228 -4.98 -9.29 -12.13
N GLU A 229 -5.21 -10.42 -11.47
CA GLU A 229 -5.13 -11.75 -12.10
C GLU A 229 -6.13 -11.89 -13.24
N LEU A 230 -7.36 -11.42 -13.03
CA LEU A 230 -8.43 -11.49 -14.04
C LEU A 230 -8.09 -10.70 -15.31
N ILE A 231 -7.49 -9.50 -15.19
CA ILE A 231 -7.17 -8.68 -16.36
C ILE A 231 -5.86 -9.05 -17.03
N THR A 232 -4.94 -9.74 -16.32
CA THR A 232 -3.61 -10.10 -16.86
C THR A 232 -3.47 -11.58 -17.21
N GLY A 233 -4.30 -12.44 -16.64
CA GLY A 233 -4.19 -13.90 -16.76
C GLY A 233 -3.03 -14.50 -15.98
N VAL A 234 -2.40 -13.76 -15.06
CA VAL A 234 -1.26 -14.21 -14.24
C VAL A 234 -1.75 -14.64 -12.87
N ASP A 235 -1.47 -15.87 -12.46
CA ASP A 235 -1.67 -16.35 -11.08
C ASP A 235 -0.50 -15.87 -10.21
N LEU A 236 -0.77 -14.85 -9.39
CA LEU A 236 0.25 -14.23 -8.51
C LEU A 236 0.73 -15.18 -7.43
N VAL A 237 -0.15 -16.03 -6.90
CA VAL A 237 0.21 -16.99 -5.85
C VAL A 237 1.15 -18.04 -6.41
N GLU A 238 0.86 -18.57 -7.61
CA GLU A 238 1.77 -19.48 -8.30
C GLU A 238 3.14 -18.82 -8.52
N GLN A 239 3.17 -17.59 -9.02
CA GLN A 239 4.43 -16.89 -9.26
C GLN A 239 5.22 -16.64 -7.98
N MET A 240 4.56 -16.28 -6.88
CA MET A 240 5.22 -16.14 -5.57
C MET A 240 5.92 -17.44 -5.13
N ILE A 241 5.26 -18.58 -5.32
CA ILE A 241 5.83 -19.90 -5.00
C ILE A 241 7.03 -20.20 -5.89
N ARG A 242 6.91 -19.96 -7.20
CA ARG A 242 8.00 -20.16 -8.18
C ARG A 242 9.22 -19.27 -7.88
N VAL A 243 8.99 -18.00 -7.57
CA VAL A 243 10.06 -17.06 -7.17
C VAL A 243 10.73 -17.51 -5.87
N ALA A 244 9.96 -17.97 -4.89
CA ALA A 244 10.51 -18.49 -3.64
C ALA A 244 11.40 -19.71 -3.86
N ASP A 245 11.01 -20.60 -4.80
CA ASP A 245 11.78 -21.75 -5.29
C ASP A 245 13.03 -21.37 -6.11
N GLY A 246 13.20 -20.08 -6.43
CA GLY A 246 14.36 -19.57 -7.17
C GLY A 246 14.20 -19.54 -8.68
N GLN A 247 13.00 -19.75 -9.20
CA GLN A 247 12.71 -19.68 -10.63
C GLN A 247 12.65 -18.22 -11.10
N PRO A 248 13.11 -17.93 -12.33
CA PRO A 248 12.90 -16.62 -12.96
C PRO A 248 11.43 -16.43 -13.35
N LEU A 249 11.02 -15.16 -13.51
CA LEU A 249 9.71 -14.85 -14.08
C LEU A 249 9.60 -15.41 -15.50
N PRO A 250 8.47 -16.07 -15.85
CA PRO A 250 8.29 -16.71 -17.17
C PRO A 250 7.86 -15.72 -18.25
N PHE A 251 7.79 -14.42 -17.97
CA PHE A 251 7.34 -13.36 -18.87
C PHE A 251 8.10 -12.07 -18.64
N GLN A 252 8.06 -11.20 -19.64
CA GLN A 252 8.61 -9.85 -19.62
C GLN A 252 7.48 -8.82 -19.56
N GLN A 253 7.82 -7.55 -19.31
CA GLN A 253 6.83 -6.47 -19.28
C GLN A 253 6.02 -6.35 -20.56
N SER A 254 6.62 -6.60 -21.72
CA SER A 254 5.95 -6.54 -23.04
C SER A 254 4.87 -7.61 -23.23
N ASP A 255 4.91 -8.68 -22.45
CA ASP A 255 3.96 -9.80 -22.54
C ASP A 255 2.69 -9.52 -21.75
N LEU A 256 2.78 -8.63 -20.76
CA LEU A 256 1.68 -8.27 -19.86
C LEU A 256 0.76 -7.24 -20.53
N LYS A 257 -0.47 -7.64 -20.76
CA LYS A 257 -1.50 -6.80 -21.40
C LYS A 257 -2.77 -6.82 -20.56
N ILE A 258 -3.47 -5.70 -20.58
CA ILE A 258 -4.83 -5.61 -20.00
C ILE A 258 -5.79 -6.32 -20.96
N ASN A 259 -6.50 -7.31 -20.45
CA ASN A 259 -7.54 -8.02 -21.17
C ASN A 259 -8.85 -7.95 -20.38
N GLY A 260 -9.76 -7.10 -20.83
CA GLY A 260 -11.04 -6.90 -20.17
C GLY A 260 -11.00 -5.97 -18.97
N TRP A 261 -11.90 -6.19 -18.04
CA TRP A 261 -12.15 -5.36 -16.86
C TRP A 261 -12.60 -6.23 -15.71
N ALA A 262 -12.13 -5.97 -14.50
CA ALA A 262 -12.49 -6.73 -13.31
C ALA A 262 -12.86 -5.82 -12.14
N MET A 263 -13.78 -6.29 -11.30
CA MET A 263 -14.21 -5.57 -10.11
C MET A 263 -14.35 -6.55 -8.94
N GLU A 264 -13.84 -6.16 -7.79
CA GLU A 264 -13.99 -6.88 -6.53
C GLU A 264 -14.84 -6.08 -5.56
N ASN A 265 -15.68 -6.75 -4.80
CA ASN A 265 -16.46 -6.16 -3.72
C ASN A 265 -16.21 -6.94 -2.44
N ARG A 266 -15.83 -6.23 -1.38
CA ARG A 266 -15.66 -6.82 -0.05
C ARG A 266 -17.00 -6.91 0.66
N LEU A 267 -17.38 -8.12 1.03
CA LEU A 267 -18.60 -8.37 1.80
C LEU A 267 -18.27 -8.45 3.29
N TYR A 268 -18.78 -7.49 4.04
CA TYR A 268 -18.60 -7.40 5.48
C TYR A 268 -19.88 -7.70 6.24
N ALA A 269 -19.79 -8.49 7.32
CA ALA A 269 -20.88 -8.70 8.27
C ALA A 269 -20.91 -7.52 9.26
N GLU A 270 -21.46 -6.39 8.82
CA GLU A 270 -21.54 -5.14 9.56
C GLU A 270 -22.97 -4.59 9.51
N ASP A 271 -23.39 -3.91 10.56
CA ASP A 271 -24.72 -3.31 10.65
C ASP A 271 -24.67 -1.81 10.29
N PRO A 272 -25.20 -1.40 9.14
CA PRO A 272 -25.16 0.00 8.69
C PRO A 272 -25.97 0.93 9.61
N TYR A 273 -27.02 0.43 10.25
CA TYR A 273 -27.84 1.23 11.17
C TYR A 273 -27.16 1.48 12.52
N ARG A 274 -26.14 0.70 12.84
CA ARG A 274 -25.31 0.84 14.04
C ARG A 274 -23.91 1.35 13.72
N ASN A 275 -23.80 2.24 12.74
CA ASN A 275 -22.54 2.84 12.34
C ASN A 275 -21.50 1.78 11.90
N PHE A 276 -21.97 0.72 11.23
CA PHE A 276 -21.15 -0.38 10.72
C PHE A 276 -20.38 -1.14 11.82
N LEU A 277 -20.99 -1.28 13.00
CA LEU A 277 -20.44 -2.18 14.01
C LEU A 277 -20.48 -3.63 13.48
N PRO A 278 -19.44 -4.43 13.79
CA PRO A 278 -19.45 -5.84 13.41
C PRO A 278 -20.70 -6.56 13.92
N SER A 279 -21.35 -7.30 13.04
CA SER A 279 -22.49 -8.14 13.34
C SER A 279 -22.01 -9.59 13.42
N ILE A 280 -21.89 -10.10 14.62
CA ILE A 280 -21.48 -11.49 14.87
C ILE A 280 -22.70 -12.42 14.84
N GLY A 281 -22.51 -13.64 14.37
CA GLY A 281 -23.56 -14.63 14.34
C GLY A 281 -23.29 -15.77 13.37
N ARG A 282 -24.15 -16.78 13.42
CA ARG A 282 -24.10 -17.90 12.49
C ARG A 282 -24.73 -17.48 11.16
N LEU A 283 -24.04 -17.75 10.05
CA LEU A 283 -24.60 -17.67 8.70
C LEU A 283 -25.33 -19.00 8.38
N PRO A 284 -26.65 -19.08 8.53
CA PRO A 284 -27.39 -20.34 8.29
C PRO A 284 -27.43 -20.70 6.82
N ARG A 285 -27.21 -19.73 5.93
CA ARG A 285 -27.16 -19.92 4.49
C ARG A 285 -26.19 -18.95 3.86
N TYR A 286 -25.22 -19.49 3.12
CA TYR A 286 -24.29 -18.72 2.31
C TYR A 286 -24.26 -19.25 0.89
N ARG A 287 -24.60 -18.43 -0.08
CA ARG A 287 -24.60 -18.77 -1.51
C ARG A 287 -23.84 -17.70 -2.27
N PRO A 288 -22.52 -17.84 -2.40
CA PRO A 288 -21.74 -16.93 -3.24
C PRO A 288 -22.14 -17.14 -4.72
N PRO A 289 -21.97 -16.12 -5.56
CA PRO A 289 -22.02 -16.32 -7.00
C PRO A 289 -21.02 -17.40 -7.41
N VAL A 290 -21.45 -18.42 -8.08
CA VAL A 290 -20.58 -19.47 -8.59
C VAL A 290 -20.45 -19.30 -10.11
N GLY A 291 -19.21 -18.99 -10.53
CA GLY A 291 -18.78 -19.14 -11.91
C GLY A 291 -19.46 -18.20 -12.90
N GLY A 292 -18.82 -17.10 -13.17
CA GLY A 292 -18.90 -16.45 -14.45
C GLY A 292 -17.55 -16.59 -15.13
N LYS A 293 -17.43 -17.47 -16.09
CA LYS A 293 -16.45 -17.22 -17.15
C LYS A 293 -17.07 -16.12 -17.97
N THR A 294 -16.58 -14.92 -17.85
CA THR A 294 -16.76 -13.87 -18.83
C THR A 294 -15.82 -14.07 -19.98
#